data_cc4caa3707d6937e9784cdb3fc9ff427
#
_entry.id   cc4caa3707d6937e9784cdb3fc9ff427
#
_cell.length_a   1.000
_cell.length_b   1.000
_cell.length_c   1.000
_cell.angle_alpha   90.00
_cell.angle_beta   90.00
_cell.angle_gamma   90.00
#
_symmetry.space_group_name_H-M   'P 1'
#
loop_
_entity.id
_entity.type
_entity.pdbx_description
1 polymer ?
#
loop_
_entity_poly.entity_id
_entity_poly.type
_entity_poly.pdbx_seq_one_letter_code
_entity_poly.pdbx_strand_id
1 'polypeptide(L)'
;MKRIGIIAKLSSPEAVKVSGEVLKWLADRGVEAYPDPELGSRLGYTKSYSKSELPAFVDLMMVLGGDGTMLHTARLMGDSRIPILGVNLGGLGFLTAITMKELYPVLEKVIKDDFEREERMMLSVQINRNSNVLKYTVLNDVVLKGTLARLVNIEARINKEYVTTYRADGLIVSTPTGSTAYSLSSGGPILYPTIHSIIVAPICPFTLTNRPVVIPDWMTVEILLKPHRENVLLTLDGQVDLPLVRGDVIEIKRAEASVYLVKCPGKSYFDILRERLMWGGK
;
A
#
# COMPACT_ATOMS: atom_id res chain seq x y z
N MET A 1 17.37 8.55 16.20
CA MET A 1 17.61 8.17 14.79
C MET A 1 18.64 9.08 14.17
N LYS A 2 19.55 8.55 13.32
CA LYS A 2 20.69 9.32 12.78
C LYS A 2 20.65 9.46 11.25
N ARG A 3 19.95 8.57 10.54
CA ARG A 3 19.92 8.53 9.07
C ARG A 3 18.49 8.39 8.58
N ILE A 4 18.04 9.35 7.77
CA ILE A 4 16.67 9.40 7.26
C ILE A 4 16.70 9.40 5.73
N GLY A 5 16.03 8.42 5.10
CA GLY A 5 15.77 8.41 3.66
C GLY A 5 14.57 9.29 3.33
N ILE A 6 14.62 10.03 2.22
CA ILE A 6 13.51 10.90 1.82
C ILE A 6 13.07 10.56 0.40
N ILE A 7 11.80 10.21 0.27
CA ILE A 7 11.12 10.02 -1.02
C ILE A 7 9.98 11.04 -1.11
N ALA A 8 9.90 11.76 -2.23
CA ALA A 8 8.87 12.78 -2.42
C ALA A 8 8.06 12.55 -3.70
N LYS A 9 6.82 13.05 -3.71
CA LYS A 9 6.00 13.11 -4.92
C LYS A 9 6.54 14.20 -5.84
N LEU A 10 7.37 13.82 -6.80
CA LEU A 10 8.07 14.75 -7.69
C LEU A 10 7.16 15.59 -8.61
N SER A 11 5.93 15.14 -8.87
CA SER A 11 4.93 15.92 -9.59
C SER A 11 4.33 17.07 -8.75
N SER A 12 4.66 17.16 -7.46
CA SER A 12 4.25 18.25 -6.56
C SER A 12 5.44 19.18 -6.30
N PRO A 13 5.44 20.41 -6.83
CA PRO A 13 6.49 21.40 -6.50
C PRO A 13 6.61 21.68 -5.00
N GLU A 14 5.49 21.63 -4.28
CA GLU A 14 5.44 21.80 -2.83
C GLU A 14 6.19 20.66 -2.12
N ALA A 15 6.00 19.41 -2.57
CA ALA A 15 6.73 18.27 -1.99
C ALA A 15 8.24 18.40 -2.16
N VAL A 16 8.69 18.83 -3.32
CA VAL A 16 10.11 19.09 -3.59
C VAL A 16 10.65 20.22 -2.70
N LYS A 17 9.91 21.35 -2.61
CA LYS A 17 10.30 22.50 -1.76
C LYS A 17 10.42 22.08 -0.30
N VAL A 18 9.37 21.44 0.25
CA VAL A 18 9.35 20.99 1.65
C VAL A 18 10.45 19.96 1.91
N SER A 19 10.78 19.09 0.95
CA SER A 19 11.92 18.18 1.08
C SER A 19 13.22 18.92 1.28
N GLY A 20 13.48 20.00 0.54
CA GLY A 20 14.66 20.85 0.71
C GLY A 20 14.71 21.51 2.10
N GLU A 21 13.57 22.01 2.59
CA GLU A 21 13.46 22.59 3.92
C GLU A 21 13.74 21.55 5.02
N VAL A 22 13.20 20.34 4.88
CA VAL A 22 13.42 19.23 5.82
C VAL A 22 14.88 18.78 5.82
N LEU A 23 15.49 18.64 4.64
CA LEU A 23 16.92 18.27 4.54
C LEU A 23 17.81 19.26 5.31
N LYS A 24 17.57 20.56 5.14
CA LYS A 24 18.28 21.60 5.87
C LYS A 24 18.02 21.51 7.37
N TRP A 25 16.75 21.37 7.77
CA TRP A 25 16.33 21.27 9.15
C TRP A 25 16.98 20.09 9.89
N LEU A 26 17.10 18.92 9.21
CA LEU A 26 17.77 17.73 9.74
C LEU A 26 19.28 17.94 9.86
N ALA A 27 19.91 18.55 8.85
CA ALA A 27 21.34 18.86 8.86
C ALA A 27 21.72 19.79 10.03
N ASP A 28 20.92 20.82 10.30
CA ASP A 28 21.11 21.75 11.43
C ASP A 28 21.05 21.03 12.79
N ARG A 29 20.50 19.80 12.85
CA ARG A 29 20.41 18.95 14.06
C ARG A 29 21.39 17.78 14.07
N GLY A 30 22.30 17.73 13.10
CA GLY A 30 23.29 16.65 12.97
C GLY A 30 22.70 15.30 12.54
N VAL A 31 21.53 15.31 11.91
CA VAL A 31 20.90 14.10 11.35
C VAL A 31 21.23 14.01 9.87
N GLU A 32 21.77 12.87 9.45
CA GLU A 32 22.05 12.62 8.04
C GLU A 32 20.74 12.30 7.29
N ALA A 33 20.53 12.97 6.16
CA ALA A 33 19.35 12.72 5.33
C ALA A 33 19.74 12.44 3.86
N TYR A 34 19.10 11.46 3.28
CA TYR A 34 19.40 10.93 1.96
C TYR A 34 18.17 10.98 1.06
N PRO A 35 18.08 11.97 0.15
CA PRO A 35 17.05 11.97 -0.87
C PRO A 35 17.29 10.85 -1.89
N ASP A 36 16.22 10.37 -2.52
CA ASP A 36 16.36 9.55 -3.72
C ASP A 36 17.01 10.35 -4.87
N PRO A 37 17.62 9.70 -5.90
CA PRO A 37 18.41 10.40 -6.91
C PRO A 37 17.64 11.47 -7.70
N GLU A 38 16.35 11.25 -7.98
CA GLU A 38 15.54 12.20 -8.74
C GLU A 38 15.24 13.46 -7.90
N LEU A 39 14.92 13.26 -6.62
CA LEU A 39 14.74 14.35 -5.66
C LEU A 39 16.07 15.05 -5.39
N GLY A 40 17.15 14.29 -5.19
CA GLY A 40 18.49 14.83 -4.98
C GLY A 40 18.93 15.73 -6.13
N SER A 41 18.76 15.27 -7.37
CA SER A 41 19.08 16.07 -8.57
C SER A 41 18.33 17.39 -8.61
N ARG A 42 17.02 17.40 -8.28
CA ARG A 42 16.22 18.64 -8.25
C ARG A 42 16.65 19.63 -7.17
N LEU A 43 17.22 19.13 -6.08
CA LEU A 43 17.64 19.94 -4.92
C LEU A 43 19.13 20.25 -4.90
N GLY A 44 19.89 19.78 -5.90
CA GLY A 44 21.35 19.96 -5.97
C GLY A 44 22.14 19.11 -4.96
N TYR A 45 21.55 18.01 -4.45
CA TYR A 45 22.22 17.05 -3.59
C TYR A 45 22.98 16.00 -4.41
N THR A 46 24.27 15.83 -4.13
CA THR A 46 25.12 14.85 -4.79
C THR A 46 25.13 13.48 -4.09
N LYS A 47 24.89 13.45 -2.78
CA LYS A 47 24.85 12.22 -1.98
C LYS A 47 23.42 11.68 -1.97
N SER A 48 23.13 10.75 -2.86
CA SER A 48 21.84 10.09 -2.97
C SER A 48 22.02 8.59 -3.21
N TYR A 49 21.01 7.79 -2.85
CA TYR A 49 20.98 6.36 -3.08
C TYR A 49 19.72 5.99 -3.85
N SER A 50 19.76 4.98 -4.70
CA SER A 50 18.58 4.52 -5.40
C SER A 50 17.46 4.15 -4.40
N LYS A 51 16.21 4.25 -4.81
CA LYS A 51 15.06 3.94 -3.96
C LYS A 51 15.14 2.52 -3.37
N SER A 52 15.72 1.57 -4.10
CA SER A 52 15.92 0.18 -3.68
C SER A 52 17.08 0.00 -2.69
N GLU A 53 18.07 0.88 -2.71
CA GLU A 53 19.22 0.83 -1.81
C GLU A 53 18.97 1.56 -0.49
N LEU A 54 18.16 2.64 -0.51
CA LEU A 54 17.89 3.45 0.66
C LEU A 54 17.56 2.64 1.94
N PRO A 55 16.73 1.57 1.88
CA PRO A 55 16.42 0.79 3.08
C PRO A 55 17.63 0.14 3.76
N ALA A 56 18.75 -0.07 3.05
CA ALA A 56 19.96 -0.63 3.65
C ALA A 56 20.81 0.40 4.42
N PHE A 57 20.58 1.70 4.18
CA PHE A 57 21.43 2.77 4.71
C PHE A 57 20.77 3.68 5.74
N VAL A 58 19.44 3.59 5.91
CA VAL A 58 18.69 4.52 6.74
C VAL A 58 18.02 3.83 7.92
N ASP A 59 17.72 4.61 8.94
CA ASP A 59 17.05 4.15 10.16
C ASP A 59 15.52 4.42 10.09
N LEU A 60 15.10 5.31 9.18
CA LEU A 60 13.71 5.69 8.92
C LEU A 60 13.57 6.13 7.46
N MET A 61 12.44 5.79 6.85
CA MET A 61 12.04 6.32 5.55
C MET A 61 10.97 7.39 5.72
N MET A 62 11.22 8.60 5.22
CA MET A 62 10.24 9.68 5.20
C MET A 62 9.65 9.82 3.80
N VAL A 63 8.33 9.91 3.74
CA VAL A 63 7.57 10.06 2.50
C VAL A 63 6.83 11.40 2.52
N LEU A 64 7.13 12.27 1.57
CA LEU A 64 6.44 13.53 1.35
C LEU A 64 5.50 13.40 0.14
N GLY A 65 4.23 13.15 0.42
CA GLY A 65 3.23 12.88 -0.63
C GLY A 65 1.93 12.34 -0.08
N GLY A 66 1.11 11.74 -0.93
CA GLY A 66 -0.12 11.06 -0.54
C GLY A 66 0.04 9.54 -0.42
N ASP A 67 -1.09 8.85 -0.20
CA ASP A 67 -1.14 7.39 -0.02
C ASP A 67 -0.51 6.63 -1.19
N GLY A 68 -0.63 7.11 -2.44
CA GLY A 68 0.04 6.49 -3.58
C GLY A 68 1.56 6.47 -3.48
N THR A 69 2.19 7.53 -2.95
CA THR A 69 3.65 7.57 -2.72
C THR A 69 4.04 6.62 -1.59
N MET A 70 3.19 6.50 -0.57
CA MET A 70 3.36 5.54 0.53
C MET A 70 3.33 4.10 0.03
N LEU A 71 2.34 3.73 -0.80
CA LEU A 71 2.22 2.39 -1.39
C LEU A 71 3.47 2.02 -2.20
N HIS A 72 3.94 2.96 -3.03
CA HIS A 72 5.19 2.76 -3.77
C HIS A 72 6.38 2.52 -2.84
N THR A 73 6.53 3.35 -1.81
CA THR A 73 7.62 3.21 -0.84
C THR A 73 7.51 1.90 -0.05
N ALA A 74 6.31 1.53 0.39
CA ALA A 74 6.09 0.29 1.12
C ALA A 74 6.60 -0.95 0.37
N ARG A 75 6.37 -1.02 -0.96
CA ARG A 75 6.88 -2.12 -1.79
C ARG A 75 8.42 -2.13 -1.89
N LEU A 76 9.07 -0.96 -1.81
CA LEU A 76 10.53 -0.85 -1.83
C LEU A 76 11.18 -1.30 -0.52
N MET A 77 10.44 -1.25 0.59
CA MET A 77 10.98 -1.58 1.91
C MET A 77 11.32 -3.07 2.06
N GLY A 78 10.68 -3.96 1.28
CA GLY A 78 10.93 -5.40 1.35
C GLY A 78 10.83 -5.94 2.78
N ASP A 79 11.85 -6.70 3.21
CA ASP A 79 11.94 -7.25 4.57
C ASP A 79 12.57 -6.29 5.58
N SER A 80 12.84 -5.04 5.21
CA SER A 80 13.38 -4.06 6.14
C SER A 80 12.33 -3.72 7.20
N ARG A 81 12.75 -3.73 8.46
CA ARG A 81 11.88 -3.33 9.58
C ARG A 81 11.94 -1.83 9.86
N ILE A 82 12.38 -1.05 8.89
CA ILE A 82 12.55 0.39 8.98
C ILE A 82 11.17 1.05 8.94
N PRO A 83 10.84 1.92 9.92
CA PRO A 83 9.57 2.61 9.92
C PRO A 83 9.47 3.65 8.80
N ILE A 84 8.25 3.83 8.29
CA ILE A 84 7.92 4.84 7.29
C ILE A 84 7.12 5.96 7.95
N LEU A 85 7.60 7.19 7.82
CA LEU A 85 6.92 8.41 8.23
C LEU A 85 6.22 9.02 7.01
N GLY A 86 4.90 8.92 6.93
CA GLY A 86 4.12 9.47 5.83
C GLY A 86 3.57 10.87 6.14
N VAL A 87 3.99 11.86 5.38
CA VAL A 87 3.55 13.26 5.51
C VAL A 87 2.73 13.65 4.30
N ASN A 88 1.49 14.07 4.53
CA ASN A 88 0.59 14.55 3.48
C ASN A 88 0.68 16.07 3.34
N LEU A 89 0.86 16.53 2.12
CA LEU A 89 0.97 17.95 1.78
C LEU A 89 -0.37 18.58 1.36
N GLY A 90 -1.36 17.75 1.08
CA GLY A 90 -2.71 18.19 0.75
C GLY A 90 -3.69 17.91 1.90
N GLY A 91 -4.64 17.02 1.70
CA GLY A 91 -5.55 16.56 2.75
C GLY A 91 -5.03 15.34 3.50
N LEU A 92 -5.58 15.01 4.65
CA LEU A 92 -5.26 13.79 5.41
C LEU A 92 -5.43 12.53 4.53
N GLY A 93 -4.46 11.60 4.56
CA GLY A 93 -4.58 10.28 3.94
C GLY A 93 -4.87 9.18 4.96
N PHE A 94 -5.18 7.98 4.50
CA PHE A 94 -5.27 6.80 5.37
C PHE A 94 -3.90 6.28 5.81
N LEU A 95 -2.90 6.44 4.94
CA LEU A 95 -1.51 6.04 5.19
C LEU A 95 -0.61 7.23 5.54
N THR A 96 -0.99 8.44 5.13
CA THR A 96 -0.26 9.68 5.36
C THR A 96 -1.05 10.55 6.36
N ALA A 97 -0.99 10.15 7.63
CA ALA A 97 -1.79 10.78 8.69
C ALA A 97 -1.17 12.05 9.29
N ILE A 98 0.08 12.39 8.94
CA ILE A 98 0.78 13.56 9.44
C ILE A 98 0.62 14.70 8.44
N THR A 99 0.12 15.83 8.92
CA THR A 99 -0.06 17.06 8.13
C THR A 99 1.19 17.93 8.19
N MET A 100 1.27 18.95 7.32
CA MET A 100 2.37 19.94 7.34
C MET A 100 2.52 20.66 8.69
N LYS A 101 1.42 20.91 9.40
CA LYS A 101 1.46 21.56 10.73
C LYS A 101 2.10 20.67 11.78
N GLU A 102 1.98 19.36 11.63
CA GLU A 102 2.48 18.34 12.56
C GLU A 102 3.90 17.88 12.21
N LEU A 103 4.41 18.21 11.00
CA LEU A 103 5.66 17.72 10.47
C LEU A 103 6.84 17.89 11.42
N TYR A 104 7.18 19.13 11.78
CA TYR A 104 8.35 19.40 12.60
C TYR A 104 8.20 18.93 14.06
N PRO A 105 7.04 19.09 14.72
CA PRO A 105 6.80 18.48 16.05
C PRO A 105 6.97 16.95 16.04
N VAL A 106 6.53 16.26 14.98
CA VAL A 106 6.72 14.80 14.85
C VAL A 106 8.19 14.47 14.56
N LEU A 107 8.87 15.21 13.70
CA LEU A 107 10.29 15.01 13.42
C LEU A 107 11.16 15.18 14.68
N GLU A 108 10.86 16.15 15.54
CA GLU A 108 11.54 16.31 16.84
C GLU A 108 11.44 15.07 17.73
N LYS A 109 10.29 14.40 17.73
CA LYS A 109 10.10 13.12 18.43
C LYS A 109 10.86 11.98 17.74
N VAL A 110 10.76 11.91 16.41
CA VAL A 110 11.39 10.86 15.60
C VAL A 110 12.91 10.86 15.77
N ILE A 111 13.58 12.03 15.74
CA ILE A 111 15.04 12.10 15.94
C ILE A 111 15.47 11.68 17.34
N LYS A 112 14.60 11.84 18.35
CA LYS A 112 14.80 11.39 19.73
C LYS A 112 14.41 9.92 19.95
N ASP A 113 13.94 9.24 18.91
CA ASP A 113 13.40 7.86 18.97
C ASP A 113 12.16 7.72 19.89
N ASP A 114 11.43 8.81 20.07
CA ASP A 114 10.21 8.93 20.89
C ASP A 114 8.97 8.91 19.99
N PHE A 115 8.66 7.75 19.40
CA PHE A 115 7.47 7.57 18.58
C PHE A 115 6.97 6.13 18.62
N GLU A 116 5.67 5.95 18.37
CA GLU A 116 5.06 4.65 18.18
C GLU A 116 5.05 4.27 16.70
N ARG A 117 5.22 2.98 16.43
CA ARG A 117 5.07 2.41 15.10
C ARG A 117 3.96 1.36 15.10
N GLU A 118 3.26 1.27 14.00
CA GLU A 118 2.21 0.28 13.78
C GLU A 118 2.60 -0.65 12.63
N GLU A 119 2.52 -1.95 12.90
CA GLU A 119 2.78 -2.96 11.89
C GLU A 119 1.58 -3.09 10.96
N ARG A 120 1.84 -3.17 9.66
CA ARG A 120 0.86 -3.39 8.60
C ARG A 120 1.25 -4.63 7.81
N MET A 121 0.36 -5.61 7.78
CA MET A 121 0.56 -6.79 6.95
C MET A 121 0.55 -6.44 5.47
N MET A 122 1.29 -7.21 4.67
CA MET A 122 1.25 -7.17 3.22
C MET A 122 0.74 -8.51 2.67
N LEU A 123 0.30 -8.53 1.42
CA LEU A 123 0.04 -9.76 0.69
C LEU A 123 1.20 -10.08 -0.25
N SER A 124 1.60 -11.33 -0.28
CA SER A 124 2.45 -11.93 -1.30
C SER A 124 1.56 -12.42 -2.43
N VAL A 125 1.91 -12.05 -3.65
CA VAL A 125 1.21 -12.42 -4.87
C VAL A 125 2.14 -13.22 -5.75
N GLN A 126 1.76 -14.44 -6.07
CA GLN A 126 2.51 -15.31 -6.96
C GLN A 126 1.66 -15.65 -8.18
N ILE A 127 2.18 -15.37 -9.36
CA ILE A 127 1.54 -15.73 -10.63
C ILE A 127 2.34 -16.89 -11.23
N ASN A 128 1.71 -18.05 -11.26
CA ASN A 128 2.26 -19.24 -11.89
C ASN A 128 1.85 -19.25 -13.38
N ARG A 129 2.82 -18.97 -14.25
CA ARG A 129 2.65 -18.87 -15.71
C ARG A 129 3.56 -19.87 -16.41
N ASN A 130 3.01 -20.99 -16.86
CA ASN A 130 3.79 -22.11 -17.42
C ASN A 130 4.91 -22.54 -16.45
N SER A 131 6.18 -22.42 -16.88
CA SER A 131 7.34 -22.71 -16.05
C SER A 131 7.89 -21.50 -15.30
N ASN A 132 7.28 -20.32 -15.45
CA ASN A 132 7.73 -19.08 -14.84
C ASN A 132 6.86 -18.73 -13.62
N VAL A 133 7.50 -18.18 -12.60
CA VAL A 133 6.85 -17.71 -11.39
C VAL A 133 7.19 -16.23 -11.21
N LEU A 134 6.15 -15.38 -11.26
CA LEU A 134 6.28 -13.96 -10.97
C LEU A 134 5.84 -13.72 -9.52
N LYS A 135 6.62 -12.93 -8.76
CA LYS A 135 6.33 -12.65 -7.36
C LYS A 135 6.27 -11.15 -7.12
N TYR A 136 5.27 -10.74 -6.36
CA TYR A 136 5.04 -9.34 -5.97
C TYR A 136 4.56 -9.27 -4.52
N THR A 137 4.62 -8.07 -3.96
CA THR A 137 4.00 -7.75 -2.67
C THR A 137 3.11 -6.53 -2.82
N VAL A 138 2.01 -6.48 -2.06
CA VAL A 138 1.08 -5.34 -2.02
C VAL A 138 0.74 -4.99 -0.59
N LEU A 139 0.52 -3.70 -0.33
CA LEU A 139 0.09 -3.21 0.98
C LEU A 139 -1.44 -3.09 1.06
N ASN A 140 -2.10 -2.68 -0.03
CA ASN A 140 -3.57 -2.55 -0.06
C ASN A 140 -4.26 -3.77 -0.66
N ASP A 141 -4.12 -3.98 -1.96
CA ASP A 141 -4.96 -4.94 -2.66
C ASP A 141 -4.37 -5.46 -3.98
N VAL A 142 -4.94 -6.58 -4.38
CA VAL A 142 -4.77 -7.24 -5.68
C VAL A 142 -6.12 -7.24 -6.36
N VAL A 143 -6.21 -6.64 -7.53
CA VAL A 143 -7.45 -6.50 -8.29
C VAL A 143 -7.35 -7.25 -9.60
N LEU A 144 -8.24 -8.21 -9.82
CA LEU A 144 -8.46 -8.81 -11.14
C LEU A 144 -9.65 -8.13 -11.79
N LYS A 145 -9.49 -7.61 -13.00
CA LYS A 145 -10.58 -6.94 -13.71
C LYS A 145 -10.53 -7.20 -15.22
N GLY A 146 -11.71 -7.44 -15.82
CA GLY A 146 -11.86 -7.44 -17.26
C GLY A 146 -11.62 -6.05 -17.86
N THR A 147 -10.94 -5.97 -19.02
CA THR A 147 -10.66 -4.68 -19.68
C THR A 147 -11.84 -4.14 -20.48
N LEU A 148 -12.80 -4.99 -20.80
CA LEU A 148 -14.03 -4.64 -21.52
C LEU A 148 -15.23 -4.65 -20.58
N ALA A 149 -16.33 -4.00 -20.98
CA ALA A 149 -17.60 -3.99 -20.25
C ALA A 149 -18.32 -5.35 -20.32
N ARG A 150 -17.62 -6.43 -19.99
CA ARG A 150 -18.12 -7.81 -19.97
C ARG A 150 -17.69 -8.51 -18.70
N LEU A 151 -18.60 -9.32 -18.17
CA LEU A 151 -18.34 -10.11 -16.97
C LEU A 151 -17.30 -11.20 -17.25
N VAL A 152 -16.39 -11.37 -16.32
CA VAL A 152 -15.40 -12.47 -16.32
C VAL A 152 -15.82 -13.57 -15.34
N ASN A 153 -15.45 -14.81 -15.63
CA ASN A 153 -15.68 -15.94 -14.75
C ASN A 153 -14.39 -16.25 -13.99
N ILE A 154 -14.39 -15.95 -12.70
CA ILE A 154 -13.23 -16.04 -11.81
C ILE A 154 -13.49 -17.14 -10.78
N GLU A 155 -12.80 -18.27 -10.89
CA GLU A 155 -12.85 -19.31 -9.88
C GLU A 155 -11.96 -18.93 -8.72
N ALA A 156 -12.52 -18.92 -7.51
CA ALA A 156 -11.79 -18.69 -6.27
C ALA A 156 -11.77 -19.96 -5.42
N ARG A 157 -10.59 -20.27 -4.92
CA ARG A 157 -10.34 -21.32 -3.93
C ARG A 157 -9.64 -20.74 -2.70
N ILE A 158 -9.95 -21.28 -1.54
CA ILE A 158 -9.28 -20.92 -0.29
C ILE A 158 -8.71 -22.21 0.29
N ASN A 159 -7.40 -22.24 0.53
CA ASN A 159 -6.66 -23.44 0.96
C ASN A 159 -6.98 -24.66 0.05
N LYS A 160 -7.04 -24.43 -1.26
CA LYS A 160 -7.39 -25.42 -2.31
C LYS A 160 -8.86 -25.87 -2.33
N GLU A 161 -9.67 -25.47 -1.36
CA GLU A 161 -11.11 -25.74 -1.37
C GLU A 161 -11.82 -24.77 -2.31
N TYR A 162 -12.67 -25.30 -3.19
CA TYR A 162 -13.51 -24.49 -4.08
C TYR A 162 -14.51 -23.68 -3.27
N VAL A 163 -14.49 -22.35 -3.42
CA VAL A 163 -15.45 -21.45 -2.79
C VAL A 163 -16.60 -21.15 -3.74
N THR A 164 -16.29 -20.57 -4.90
CA THR A 164 -17.27 -20.22 -5.93
C THR A 164 -16.59 -19.83 -7.24
N THR A 165 -17.39 -19.73 -8.30
CA THR A 165 -16.97 -19.07 -9.53
C THR A 165 -17.76 -17.77 -9.65
N TYR A 166 -17.09 -16.65 -9.38
CA TYR A 166 -17.67 -15.32 -9.52
C TYR A 166 -17.87 -15.02 -11.02
N ARG A 167 -19.08 -14.65 -11.40
CA ARG A 167 -19.39 -13.99 -12.66
C ARG A 167 -19.53 -12.51 -12.33
N ALA A 168 -18.51 -11.70 -12.62
CA ALA A 168 -18.38 -10.33 -12.11
C ALA A 168 -17.52 -9.48 -13.06
N ASP A 169 -17.45 -8.16 -12.83
CA ASP A 169 -16.47 -7.29 -13.51
C ASP A 169 -15.05 -7.59 -13.06
N GLY A 170 -14.89 -8.12 -11.85
CA GLY A 170 -13.59 -8.46 -11.28
C GLY A 170 -13.67 -9.04 -9.86
N LEU A 171 -12.51 -9.22 -9.27
CA LEU A 171 -12.34 -9.72 -7.90
C LEU A 171 -11.19 -8.96 -7.23
N ILE A 172 -11.40 -8.57 -5.98
CA ILE A 172 -10.40 -7.91 -5.12
C ILE A 172 -10.01 -8.85 -4.00
N VAL A 173 -8.69 -8.97 -3.76
CA VAL A 173 -8.15 -9.58 -2.54
C VAL A 173 -7.37 -8.49 -1.82
N SER A 174 -7.79 -8.14 -0.60
CA SER A 174 -7.31 -6.95 0.11
C SER A 174 -6.82 -7.26 1.51
N THR A 175 -5.83 -6.50 1.96
CA THR A 175 -5.40 -6.42 3.36
C THR A 175 -6.41 -5.61 4.19
N PRO A 176 -6.32 -5.62 5.53
CA PRO A 176 -7.06 -4.67 6.37
C PRO A 176 -6.70 -3.20 6.07
N THR A 177 -5.44 -2.92 5.73
CA THR A 177 -5.02 -1.58 5.28
C THR A 177 -5.77 -1.16 4.02
N GLY A 178 -5.88 -2.05 3.03
CA GLY A 178 -6.61 -1.84 1.78
C GLY A 178 -8.13 -1.86 1.91
N SER A 179 -8.67 -2.21 3.09
CA SER A 179 -10.14 -2.21 3.33
C SER A 179 -10.79 -0.85 3.12
N THR A 180 -10.01 0.23 3.23
CA THR A 180 -10.45 1.61 2.96
C THR A 180 -10.13 2.09 1.54
N ALA A 181 -9.54 1.23 0.69
CA ALA A 181 -9.23 1.49 -0.72
C ALA A 181 -10.34 0.94 -1.65
N TYR A 182 -9.99 0.26 -2.73
CA TYR A 182 -10.97 -0.20 -3.72
C TYR A 182 -11.94 -1.25 -3.17
N SER A 183 -11.52 -2.04 -2.18
CA SER A 183 -12.41 -2.97 -1.46
C SER A 183 -13.65 -2.27 -0.88
N LEU A 184 -13.48 -1.06 -0.31
CA LEU A 184 -14.59 -0.28 0.24
C LEU A 184 -15.63 0.06 -0.83
N SER A 185 -15.18 0.52 -2.01
CA SER A 185 -16.07 0.86 -3.14
C SER A 185 -16.81 -0.36 -3.69
N SER A 186 -16.27 -1.56 -3.48
CA SER A 186 -16.89 -2.83 -3.88
C SER A 186 -17.76 -3.46 -2.77
N GLY A 187 -18.08 -2.69 -1.72
CA GLY A 187 -18.93 -3.14 -0.61
C GLY A 187 -18.21 -3.98 0.43
N GLY A 188 -16.88 -4.00 0.44
CA GLY A 188 -16.09 -4.63 1.49
C GLY A 188 -16.23 -3.92 2.83
N PRO A 189 -16.07 -4.62 3.96
CA PRO A 189 -16.10 -4.02 5.28
C PRO A 189 -14.85 -3.19 5.54
N ILE A 190 -14.98 -2.13 6.37
CA ILE A 190 -13.82 -1.44 6.94
C ILE A 190 -13.26 -2.32 8.07
N LEU A 191 -11.98 -2.66 7.97
CA LEU A 191 -11.28 -3.41 8.99
C LEU A 191 -10.30 -2.51 9.74
N TYR A 192 -10.13 -2.78 11.03
CA TYR A 192 -9.05 -2.13 11.77
C TYR A 192 -7.70 -2.60 11.22
N PRO A 193 -6.74 -1.71 10.95
CA PRO A 193 -5.57 -2.05 10.13
C PRO A 193 -4.66 -3.16 10.66
N THR A 194 -4.72 -3.45 11.96
CA THR A 194 -3.90 -4.47 12.62
C THR A 194 -4.60 -5.82 12.80
N ILE A 195 -5.83 -5.98 12.27
CA ILE A 195 -6.52 -7.28 12.29
C ILE A 195 -5.81 -8.26 11.33
N HIS A 196 -5.65 -9.49 11.78
CA HIS A 196 -5.06 -10.58 10.99
C HIS A 196 -6.09 -11.23 10.08
N SER A 197 -6.36 -10.63 8.91
CA SER A 197 -7.39 -11.12 7.97
C SER A 197 -7.15 -10.66 6.54
N ILE A 198 -7.80 -11.33 5.61
CA ILE A 198 -7.81 -11.01 4.18
C ILE A 198 -9.26 -10.84 3.75
N ILE A 199 -9.56 -9.84 2.94
CA ILE A 199 -10.86 -9.62 2.34
C ILE A 199 -10.83 -10.16 0.91
N VAL A 200 -11.86 -10.93 0.53
CA VAL A 200 -12.13 -11.33 -0.86
C VAL A 200 -13.46 -10.69 -1.27
N ALA A 201 -13.43 -9.72 -2.16
CA ALA A 201 -14.59 -8.92 -2.54
C ALA A 201 -14.81 -8.94 -4.07
N PRO A 202 -15.94 -9.44 -4.57
CA PRO A 202 -16.27 -9.36 -5.99
C PRO A 202 -16.63 -7.91 -6.38
N ILE A 203 -16.27 -7.52 -7.62
CA ILE A 203 -16.63 -6.23 -8.20
C ILE A 203 -17.87 -6.43 -9.08
N CYS A 204 -18.98 -5.76 -8.76
CA CYS A 204 -20.24 -5.82 -9.50
C CYS A 204 -20.64 -7.26 -9.91
N PRO A 205 -20.80 -8.19 -8.95
CA PRO A 205 -21.15 -9.57 -9.26
C PRO A 205 -22.55 -9.65 -9.87
N PHE A 206 -22.73 -10.55 -10.84
CA PHE A 206 -24.00 -10.76 -11.52
C PHE A 206 -25.11 -11.26 -10.56
N THR A 207 -24.73 -12.06 -9.57
CA THR A 207 -25.66 -12.61 -8.59
C THR A 207 -25.69 -11.80 -7.31
N LEU A 208 -26.88 -11.48 -6.83
CA LEU A 208 -27.08 -10.72 -5.59
C LEU A 208 -26.65 -11.47 -4.32
N THR A 209 -26.42 -12.77 -4.41
CA THR A 209 -25.99 -13.61 -3.28
C THR A 209 -24.49 -13.53 -3.00
N ASN A 210 -23.68 -13.11 -3.97
CA ASN A 210 -22.25 -12.93 -3.79
C ASN A 210 -21.99 -11.72 -2.87
N ARG A 211 -21.22 -11.96 -1.81
CA ARG A 211 -20.84 -10.94 -0.83
C ARG A 211 -19.33 -10.99 -0.59
N PRO A 212 -18.72 -9.88 -0.20
CA PRO A 212 -17.37 -9.90 0.35
C PRO A 212 -17.24 -10.88 1.52
N VAL A 213 -16.17 -11.63 1.54
CA VAL A 213 -15.84 -12.59 2.60
C VAL A 213 -14.54 -12.15 3.27
N VAL A 214 -14.50 -12.23 4.59
CA VAL A 214 -13.29 -12.01 5.40
C VAL A 214 -12.79 -13.36 5.89
N ILE A 215 -11.52 -13.64 5.65
CA ILE A 215 -10.87 -14.89 6.03
C ILE A 215 -9.63 -14.61 6.89
N PRO A 216 -9.17 -15.55 7.73
CA PRO A 216 -7.92 -15.44 8.45
C PRO A 216 -6.71 -15.25 7.51
N ASP A 217 -5.72 -14.48 7.94
CA ASP A 217 -4.53 -14.11 7.13
C ASP A 217 -3.59 -15.29 6.83
N TRP A 218 -3.69 -16.39 7.58
CA TRP A 218 -2.94 -17.62 7.34
C TRP A 218 -3.49 -18.47 6.19
N MET A 219 -4.67 -18.12 5.65
CA MET A 219 -5.25 -18.81 4.51
C MET A 219 -4.66 -18.28 3.20
N THR A 220 -4.61 -19.18 2.21
CA THR A 220 -4.17 -18.87 0.85
C THR A 220 -5.38 -18.77 -0.06
N VAL A 221 -5.46 -17.68 -0.82
CA VAL A 221 -6.46 -17.48 -1.88
C VAL A 221 -5.83 -17.87 -3.22
N GLU A 222 -6.42 -18.80 -3.91
CA GLU A 222 -6.05 -19.16 -5.29
C GLU A 222 -7.14 -18.68 -6.26
N ILE A 223 -6.71 -18.05 -7.34
CA ILE A 223 -7.59 -17.51 -8.36
C ILE A 223 -7.22 -18.13 -9.71
N LEU A 224 -8.24 -18.67 -10.36
CA LEU A 224 -8.13 -19.25 -11.70
C LEU A 224 -9.13 -18.57 -12.63
N LEU A 225 -8.65 -18.11 -13.77
CA LEU A 225 -9.54 -17.61 -14.81
C LEU A 225 -10.11 -18.77 -15.62
N LYS A 226 -11.44 -18.89 -15.62
CA LYS A 226 -12.09 -19.81 -16.55
C LYS A 226 -11.87 -19.32 -18.00
N PRO A 227 -11.95 -20.22 -19.02
CA PRO A 227 -11.79 -19.83 -20.41
C PRO A 227 -12.67 -18.61 -20.74
N HIS A 228 -12.06 -17.53 -21.18
CA HIS A 228 -12.72 -16.27 -21.57
C HIS A 228 -12.06 -15.71 -22.82
N ARG A 229 -12.76 -14.83 -23.54
CA ARG A 229 -12.28 -14.15 -24.73
C ARG A 229 -11.74 -12.74 -24.42
N GLU A 230 -12.00 -12.26 -23.22
CA GLU A 230 -11.64 -10.92 -22.77
C GLU A 230 -10.22 -10.89 -22.20
N ASN A 231 -9.56 -9.75 -22.35
CA ASN A 231 -8.31 -9.49 -21.66
C ASN A 231 -8.62 -9.18 -20.19
N VAL A 232 -7.88 -9.79 -19.29
CA VAL A 232 -7.96 -9.55 -17.84
C VAL A 232 -6.63 -8.96 -17.37
N LEU A 233 -6.72 -7.91 -16.58
CA LEU A 233 -5.59 -7.28 -15.91
C LEU A 233 -5.58 -7.66 -14.44
N LEU A 234 -4.39 -7.91 -13.94
CA LEU A 234 -4.09 -7.96 -12.52
C LEU A 234 -3.42 -6.63 -12.15
N THR A 235 -4.08 -5.86 -11.30
CA THR A 235 -3.56 -4.59 -10.79
C THR A 235 -3.12 -4.75 -9.35
N LEU A 236 -1.92 -4.28 -9.02
CA LEU A 236 -1.30 -4.36 -7.69
C LEU A 236 -1.24 -2.96 -7.07
N ASP A 237 -1.91 -2.75 -5.92
CA ASP A 237 -2.00 -1.45 -5.22
C ASP A 237 -2.46 -0.30 -6.13
N GLY A 238 -3.20 -0.58 -7.21
CA GLY A 238 -3.59 0.43 -8.20
C GLY A 238 -2.42 1.07 -8.98
N GLN A 239 -1.23 0.46 -9.00
CA GLN A 239 -0.01 1.08 -9.55
C GLN A 239 0.76 0.22 -10.54
N VAL A 240 0.60 -1.09 -10.50
CA VAL A 240 1.29 -2.01 -11.41
C VAL A 240 0.25 -2.87 -12.09
N ASP A 241 0.18 -2.79 -13.40
CA ASP A 241 -0.75 -3.57 -14.21
C ASP A 241 -0.02 -4.71 -14.94
N LEU A 242 -0.56 -5.90 -14.82
CA LEU A 242 -0.03 -7.12 -15.40
C LEU A 242 -1.12 -7.80 -16.22
N PRO A 243 -0.95 -7.96 -17.54
CA PRO A 243 -1.90 -8.74 -18.35
C PRO A 243 -1.83 -10.21 -17.94
N LEU A 244 -2.99 -10.79 -17.64
CA LEU A 244 -3.12 -12.20 -17.37
C LEU A 244 -3.35 -12.98 -18.68
N VAL A 245 -2.77 -14.16 -18.76
CA VAL A 245 -2.95 -15.07 -19.90
C VAL A 245 -3.65 -16.35 -19.46
N ARG A 246 -4.20 -17.06 -20.43
CA ARG A 246 -4.87 -18.31 -20.17
C ARG A 246 -3.94 -19.32 -19.50
N GLY A 247 -4.40 -19.88 -18.39
CA GLY A 247 -3.63 -20.86 -17.61
C GLY A 247 -2.83 -20.27 -16.46
N ASP A 248 -2.82 -18.93 -16.32
CA ASP A 248 -2.25 -18.32 -15.12
C ASP A 248 -3.05 -18.75 -13.88
N VAL A 249 -2.32 -19.12 -12.83
CA VAL A 249 -2.85 -19.37 -11.50
C VAL A 249 -2.26 -18.33 -10.57
N ILE A 250 -3.11 -17.55 -9.93
CA ILE A 250 -2.69 -16.50 -9.00
C ILE A 250 -2.87 -17.03 -7.58
N GLU A 251 -1.79 -17.11 -6.83
CA GLU A 251 -1.77 -17.44 -5.40
C GLU A 251 -1.53 -16.18 -4.60
N ILE A 252 -2.39 -15.90 -3.62
CA ILE A 252 -2.33 -14.71 -2.76
C ILE A 252 -2.42 -15.17 -1.32
N LYS A 253 -1.44 -14.76 -0.51
CA LYS A 253 -1.38 -15.06 0.92
C LYS A 253 -0.68 -13.94 1.67
N ARG A 254 -0.73 -13.96 2.99
CA ARG A 254 0.08 -13.05 3.80
C ARG A 254 1.56 -13.15 3.40
N ALA A 255 2.20 -11.99 3.22
CA ALA A 255 3.64 -11.93 3.05
C ALA A 255 4.36 -12.16 4.39
N GLU A 256 5.60 -12.67 4.33
CA GLU A 256 6.47 -12.74 5.51
C GLU A 256 6.90 -11.34 5.95
N ALA A 257 7.09 -10.44 4.98
CA ALA A 257 7.40 -9.04 5.20
C ALA A 257 6.18 -8.25 5.69
N SER A 258 6.42 -7.31 6.60
CA SER A 258 5.46 -6.32 7.07
C SER A 258 6.03 -4.91 6.94
N VAL A 259 5.16 -3.92 6.82
CA VAL A 259 5.55 -2.52 6.81
C VAL A 259 5.23 -1.88 8.16
N TYR A 260 6.14 -1.06 8.65
CA TYR A 260 5.99 -0.33 9.92
C TYR A 260 5.71 1.14 9.63
N LEU A 261 4.55 1.64 10.04
CA LEU A 261 4.18 3.05 9.87
C LEU A 261 4.36 3.80 11.19
N VAL A 262 4.96 4.98 11.13
CA VAL A 262 5.01 5.89 12.28
C VAL A 262 3.61 6.41 12.55
N LYS A 263 3.12 6.22 13.77
CA LYS A 263 1.80 6.71 14.19
C LYS A 263 1.81 8.23 14.36
N CYS A 264 0.76 8.87 13.90
CA CYS A 264 0.55 10.30 14.19
C CYS A 264 0.20 10.47 15.68
N PRO A 265 1.00 11.23 16.46
CA PRO A 265 0.67 11.46 17.85
C PRO A 265 -0.68 12.14 18.03
N GLY A 266 -1.48 11.64 18.96
CA GLY A 266 -2.79 12.22 19.31
C GLY A 266 -3.91 11.97 18.32
N LYS A 267 -3.69 11.17 17.25
CA LYS A 267 -4.74 10.73 16.31
C LYS A 267 -4.96 9.22 16.39
N SER A 268 -6.19 8.82 16.61
CA SER A 268 -6.61 7.43 16.49
C SER A 268 -6.98 7.09 15.03
N TYR A 269 -7.06 5.80 14.72
CA TYR A 269 -7.58 5.35 13.43
C TYR A 269 -9.02 5.81 13.17
N PHE A 270 -9.83 5.90 14.23
CA PHE A 270 -11.21 6.39 14.12
C PHE A 270 -11.29 7.89 13.84
N ASP A 271 -10.31 8.69 14.26
CA ASP A 271 -10.21 10.10 13.88
C ASP A 271 -9.96 10.22 12.38
N ILE A 272 -9.05 9.41 11.85
CA ILE A 272 -8.76 9.35 10.41
C ILE A 272 -9.99 8.92 9.62
N LEU A 273 -10.71 7.89 10.07
CA LEU A 273 -11.97 7.43 9.44
C LEU A 273 -13.01 8.53 9.40
N ARG A 274 -13.26 9.21 10.54
CA ARG A 274 -14.25 10.30 10.62
C ARG A 274 -13.93 11.41 9.64
N GLU A 275 -12.67 11.83 9.59
CA GLU A 275 -12.24 12.91 8.71
C GLU A 275 -12.31 12.49 7.23
N ARG A 276 -11.84 11.29 6.88
CA ARG A 276 -11.79 10.81 5.50
C ARG A 276 -13.14 10.41 4.92
N LEU A 277 -14.01 9.84 5.74
CA LEU A 277 -15.33 9.37 5.32
C LEU A 277 -16.45 10.36 5.68
N MET A 278 -16.09 11.52 6.24
CA MET A 278 -17.06 12.55 6.68
C MET A 278 -18.10 11.99 7.66
N TRP A 279 -17.71 11.05 8.52
CA TRP A 279 -18.58 10.49 9.54
C TRP A 279 -18.79 11.51 10.67
N GLY A 280 -20.03 11.78 11.02
CA GLY A 280 -20.39 12.76 12.04
C GLY A 280 -20.55 14.18 11.52
N GLY A 281 -20.94 14.31 10.24
CA GLY A 281 -21.05 15.55 9.50
C GLY A 281 -21.55 16.77 10.27
N LYS A 282 -20.80 17.86 10.08
CA LYS A 282 -21.30 19.23 10.11
C LYS A 282 -21.31 19.74 8.69
#